data_cde9d5fc9cfa12c67bb7182d3cea40eb
#
_entry.id   cde9d5fc9cfa12c67bb7182d3cea40eb
#
_cell.length_a   1.000
_cell.length_b   1.000
_cell.length_c   1.000
_cell.angle_alpha   90.00
_cell.angle_beta   90.00
_cell.angle_gamma   90.00
#
_symmetry.space_group_name_H-M   'P 1'
#
loop_
_entity.id
_entity.type
_entity.pdbx_description
1 polymer ?
#
loop_
_entity_poly.entity_id
_entity_poly.type
_entity_poly.pdbx_seq_one_letter_code
_entity_poly.pdbx_strand_id
1 'polypeptide(L)'
;MNGDQLMAQILKKEGIEWISCFPAQTLIEACSQEGIRPILCRQERAGVNMADAYSRINNGNKIGVFTMQHGPGSENAFGGVAQAYADNVPMLIIPGGYTERRVGVHPNFDSVPNYQHITKWAGRINTVERIPEMVSRAFTQIKNGRPGPVLLELPGDVGKAEVPSDIEDYQVTRQFKTAAAPEDVRDIVTALLKAQKPIINAGQGILYAEASDELIEFSELVNVPVMTTLAGKSAYPENHPLALGTGGNTGTLMVDRFLQTTDFILGIGTSFVINNFTVPMPEKVIKAQVTNTPEDINRDYRVQFGAVGDAKLVLRQLIEEAKSQLGEHGRADVNGAKDEVAKIKXEFMNEWMPRLTSDETPMSPYXVFHEVMNTVDPKNTIITHDSGYPRNQLVPFWPALTPRSYIGWGKSTQLGYGLGLAXGAKVAAPDKTVINVMGDAAFGMAGLDLETGVRSQLGTITIVLNNGVMTHYTDHFPHATENWKSNELGGIYSDTATSLGAHGERITNPNEIKPAVERALEITASGQPVLLEMITKEEETISTYGK
;
A
#
# COMPACT_ATOMS: atom_id res chain seq x y z
N MET A 1 -13.76 36.68 -1.51
CA MET A 1 -13.25 35.30 -1.42
C MET A 1 -12.60 35.11 -0.07
N ASN A 2 -12.88 34.01 0.61
CA ASN A 2 -12.26 33.74 1.90
C ASN A 2 -11.15 32.69 1.78
N GLY A 3 -10.50 32.40 2.90
CA GLY A 3 -9.37 31.47 2.91
C GLY A 3 -9.72 30.06 2.47
N ASP A 4 -10.89 29.55 2.89
CA ASP A 4 -11.34 28.22 2.46
C ASP A 4 -11.48 28.16 0.93
N GLN A 5 -12.04 29.21 0.35
CA GLN A 5 -12.24 29.27 -1.10
C GLN A 5 -10.90 29.35 -1.84
N LEU A 6 -9.97 30.13 -1.31
CA LEU A 6 -8.62 30.20 -1.89
C LEU A 6 -7.93 28.83 -1.82
N MET A 7 -8.01 28.16 -0.66
CA MET A 7 -7.42 26.84 -0.50
C MET A 7 -8.00 25.85 -1.51
N ALA A 8 -9.31 25.86 -1.69
CA ALA A 8 -9.97 24.95 -2.63
C ALA A 8 -9.52 25.23 -4.07
N GLN A 9 -9.38 26.51 -4.44
CA GLN A 9 -8.90 26.86 -5.78
C GLN A 9 -7.49 26.35 -6.02
N ILE A 10 -6.63 26.46 -5.00
CA ILE A 10 -5.25 25.99 -5.12
C ILE A 10 -5.22 24.47 -5.22
N LEU A 11 -6.04 23.77 -4.42
CA LEU A 11 -6.12 22.31 -4.52
C LEU A 11 -6.53 21.89 -5.92
N LYS A 12 -7.48 22.59 -6.50
CA LYS A 12 -7.91 22.27 -7.88
C LYS A 12 -6.77 22.48 -8.86
N LYS A 13 -6.01 23.57 -8.72
CA LYS A 13 -4.84 23.82 -9.58
C LYS A 13 -3.80 22.71 -9.45
N GLU A 14 -3.65 22.14 -8.25
CA GLU A 14 -2.71 21.03 -8.04
C GLU A 14 -3.27 19.69 -8.53
N GLY A 15 -4.45 19.66 -9.13
CA GLY A 15 -5.01 18.48 -9.73
C GLY A 15 -5.87 17.64 -8.84
N ILE A 16 -6.29 18.17 -7.68
CA ILE A 16 -7.14 17.42 -6.75
C ILE A 16 -8.56 17.38 -7.32
N GLU A 17 -9.11 16.18 -7.48
CA GLU A 17 -10.44 15.99 -8.06
C GLU A 17 -11.47 15.57 -7.01
N TRP A 18 -11.02 15.04 -5.89
CA TRP A 18 -11.91 14.62 -4.80
C TRP A 18 -11.13 14.65 -3.49
N ILE A 19 -11.89 14.69 -2.40
CA ILE A 19 -11.31 14.59 -1.06
C ILE A 19 -12.16 13.59 -0.27
N SER A 20 -11.53 12.83 0.63
CA SER A 20 -12.28 12.15 1.67
C SER A 20 -12.35 13.07 2.88
N CYS A 21 -13.39 12.91 3.66
CA CYS A 21 -13.61 13.89 4.72
C CYS A 21 -14.56 13.37 5.81
N PHE A 22 -14.50 14.03 6.96
CA PHE A 22 -15.52 13.91 7.95
C PHE A 22 -15.88 15.33 8.40
N PRO A 23 -17.17 15.62 8.68
CA PRO A 23 -17.62 17.01 8.78
C PRO A 23 -17.00 17.83 9.88
N ALA A 24 -17.42 19.07 9.84
CA ALA A 24 -17.18 20.29 10.57
C ALA A 24 -16.01 21.10 10.04
N GLN A 25 -15.44 20.74 8.88
CA GLN A 25 -14.41 21.56 8.25
C GLN A 25 -15.03 22.28 7.05
N THR A 26 -15.08 23.64 7.12
CA THR A 26 -15.75 24.42 6.10
C THR A 26 -15.05 24.37 4.73
N LEU A 27 -13.83 23.89 4.70
CA LEU A 27 -13.13 23.61 3.44
C LEU A 27 -13.93 22.64 2.55
N ILE A 28 -14.72 21.74 3.16
CA ILE A 28 -15.51 20.77 2.40
C ILE A 28 -16.46 21.48 1.43
N GLU A 29 -17.14 22.50 1.93
CA GLU A 29 -18.07 23.28 1.09
C GLU A 29 -17.33 24.01 -0.02
N ALA A 30 -16.21 24.65 0.32
CA ALA A 30 -15.42 25.37 -0.68
C ALA A 30 -14.90 24.43 -1.77
N CYS A 31 -14.44 23.24 -1.39
CA CYS A 31 -14.00 22.24 -2.37
C CYS A 31 -15.13 21.84 -3.31
N SER A 32 -16.31 21.60 -2.76
CA SER A 32 -17.48 21.24 -3.57
C SER A 32 -17.80 22.34 -4.59
N GLN A 33 -17.70 23.60 -4.17
CA GLN A 33 -17.97 24.73 -5.07
C GLN A 33 -16.98 24.80 -6.23
N GLU A 34 -15.77 24.27 -6.04
CA GLU A 34 -14.77 24.21 -7.10
C GLU A 34 -14.86 22.92 -7.92
N GLY A 35 -15.85 22.08 -7.67
CA GLY A 35 -16.00 20.83 -8.40
C GLY A 35 -15.14 19.70 -7.87
N ILE A 36 -14.55 19.87 -6.69
CA ILE A 36 -13.79 18.80 -6.02
C ILE A 36 -14.80 17.99 -5.20
N ARG A 37 -14.96 16.71 -5.55
CA ARG A 37 -15.99 15.87 -4.95
C ARG A 37 -15.64 15.49 -3.51
N PRO A 38 -16.47 15.83 -2.51
CA PRO A 38 -16.23 15.32 -1.16
C PRO A 38 -16.89 13.96 -0.98
N ILE A 39 -16.15 13.01 -0.41
CA ILE A 39 -16.69 11.72 -0.03
C ILE A 39 -16.63 11.62 1.48
N LEU A 40 -17.80 11.66 2.10
CA LEU A 40 -17.93 11.59 3.56
C LEU A 40 -17.72 10.14 4.00
N CYS A 41 -16.76 9.91 4.87
CA CYS A 41 -16.59 8.61 5.50
C CYS A 41 -17.34 8.57 6.84
N ARG A 42 -17.41 7.41 7.45
CA ARG A 42 -18.08 7.28 8.75
C ARG A 42 -17.08 7.37 9.90
N GLN A 43 -15.81 7.11 9.60
CA GLN A 43 -14.76 7.19 10.60
C GLN A 43 -13.50 7.74 9.90
N GLU A 44 -12.84 8.67 10.55
CA GLU A 44 -11.74 9.43 9.95
C GLU A 44 -10.63 8.51 9.42
N ARG A 45 -10.33 7.44 10.16
CA ARG A 45 -9.28 6.54 9.72
C ARG A 45 -9.60 5.93 8.35
N ALA A 46 -10.87 5.57 8.12
CA ALA A 46 -11.26 5.03 6.82
C ALA A 46 -11.06 6.04 5.69
N GLY A 47 -11.35 7.31 5.97
CA GLY A 47 -11.11 8.37 4.98
C GLY A 47 -9.64 8.50 4.63
N VAL A 48 -8.76 8.39 5.62
CA VAL A 48 -7.32 8.39 5.37
C VAL A 48 -6.92 7.17 4.54
N ASN A 49 -7.50 6.00 4.84
CA ASN A 49 -7.19 4.79 4.08
C ASN A 49 -7.58 4.96 2.60
N MET A 50 -8.70 5.63 2.33
CA MET A 50 -9.11 5.90 0.96
C MET A 50 -8.11 6.80 0.24
N ALA A 51 -7.67 7.86 0.92
CA ALA A 51 -6.66 8.77 0.35
C ALA A 51 -5.35 8.02 0.08
N ASP A 52 -4.97 7.12 0.98
CA ASP A 52 -3.77 6.30 0.84
C ASP A 52 -3.80 5.50 -0.48
N ALA A 53 -4.87 4.73 -0.68
CA ALA A 53 -4.94 3.88 -1.88
C ALA A 53 -4.96 4.70 -3.16
N TYR A 54 -5.64 5.84 -3.13
CA TYR A 54 -5.69 6.70 -4.31
C TYR A 54 -4.26 7.14 -4.71
N SER A 55 -3.47 7.53 -3.71
CA SER A 55 -2.07 7.91 -3.97
C SER A 55 -1.26 6.72 -4.51
N ARG A 56 -1.42 5.53 -3.91
CA ARG A 56 -0.65 4.35 -4.35
C ARG A 56 -0.98 3.98 -5.80
N ILE A 57 -2.27 3.90 -6.13
CA ILE A 57 -2.70 3.46 -7.47
C ILE A 57 -2.20 4.44 -8.53
N ASN A 58 -2.14 5.72 -8.19
CA ASN A 58 -1.66 6.75 -9.10
C ASN A 58 -0.14 6.98 -9.00
N ASN A 59 0.56 6.19 -8.20
CA ASN A 59 2.02 6.28 -8.03
C ASN A 59 2.46 7.68 -7.59
N GLY A 60 1.61 8.37 -6.83
CA GLY A 60 1.90 9.72 -6.36
C GLY A 60 1.73 10.82 -7.39
N ASN A 61 1.39 10.48 -8.64
CA ASN A 61 1.12 11.50 -9.67
C ASN A 61 -0.18 12.23 -9.42
N LYS A 62 -1.12 11.55 -8.77
CA LYS A 62 -2.31 12.16 -8.17
C LYS A 62 -2.32 11.69 -6.74
N ILE A 63 -2.58 12.58 -5.82
CA ILE A 63 -2.52 12.24 -4.39
C ILE A 63 -3.89 12.33 -3.74
N GLY A 64 -4.07 11.50 -2.70
CA GLY A 64 -5.25 11.57 -1.87
C GLY A 64 -5.15 12.71 -0.87
N VAL A 65 -6.31 13.30 -0.58
CA VAL A 65 -6.42 14.39 0.39
C VAL A 65 -7.52 14.05 1.37
N PHE A 66 -7.25 14.17 2.67
CA PHE A 66 -8.24 13.95 3.71
C PHE A 66 -8.34 15.20 4.57
N THR A 67 -9.56 15.64 4.84
CA THR A 67 -9.82 16.80 5.72
C THR A 67 -10.78 16.41 6.84
N MET A 68 -10.56 16.97 8.03
CA MET A 68 -11.34 16.67 9.21
C MET A 68 -11.27 17.82 10.19
N GLN A 69 -12.15 17.81 11.18
CA GLN A 69 -12.12 18.84 12.21
C GLN A 69 -10.90 18.67 13.12
N HIS A 70 -10.52 19.73 13.78
CA HIS A 70 -9.49 19.68 14.83
C HIS A 70 -10.01 18.91 16.04
N GLY A 71 -9.10 18.55 16.94
CA GLY A 71 -9.47 17.77 18.11
C GLY A 71 -9.87 16.36 17.71
N PRO A 72 -11.11 15.94 17.98
CA PRO A 72 -11.47 14.51 17.78
C PRO A 72 -11.27 14.01 16.37
N GLY A 73 -11.47 14.83 15.35
CA GLY A 73 -11.22 14.39 13.98
C GLY A 73 -9.76 14.07 13.77
N SER A 74 -8.90 14.95 14.24
CA SER A 74 -7.46 14.75 14.13
C SER A 74 -7.00 13.55 14.97
N GLU A 75 -7.58 13.39 16.17
CA GLU A 75 -7.27 12.25 17.02
C GLU A 75 -7.61 10.92 16.33
N ASN A 76 -8.82 10.85 15.75
CA ASN A 76 -9.29 9.61 15.12
C ASN A 76 -8.51 9.27 13.85
N ALA A 77 -8.00 10.25 13.14
CA ALA A 77 -7.27 10.02 11.90
C ALA A 77 -5.82 9.57 12.14
N PHE A 78 -5.30 9.74 13.35
CA PHE A 78 -3.89 9.56 13.66
C PHE A 78 -3.37 8.20 13.20
N GLY A 79 -4.08 7.12 13.54
CA GLY A 79 -3.62 5.77 13.19
C GLY A 79 -3.52 5.56 11.69
N GLY A 80 -4.45 6.12 10.92
CA GLY A 80 -4.39 6.00 9.47
C GLY A 80 -3.17 6.68 8.89
N VAL A 81 -2.84 7.88 9.40
CA VAL A 81 -1.68 8.61 8.92
C VAL A 81 -0.38 7.89 9.34
N ALA A 82 -0.36 7.32 10.55
CA ALA A 82 0.81 6.56 11.00
C ALA A 82 1.09 5.38 10.08
N GLN A 83 0.04 4.67 9.64
CA GLN A 83 0.20 3.56 8.70
C GLN A 83 0.74 4.06 7.35
N ALA A 84 0.19 5.17 6.85
CA ALA A 84 0.65 5.73 5.58
C ALA A 84 2.12 6.18 5.67
N TYR A 85 2.50 6.73 6.81
CA TYR A 85 3.89 7.14 7.03
C TYR A 85 4.82 5.93 7.02
N ALA A 86 4.43 4.86 7.72
CA ALA A 86 5.25 3.66 7.76
C ALA A 86 5.46 3.06 6.37
N ASP A 87 4.46 3.16 5.51
CA ASP A 87 4.52 2.60 4.16
C ASP A 87 4.95 3.62 3.09
N ASN A 88 5.31 4.85 3.49
CA ASN A 88 5.79 5.88 2.56
C ASN A 88 4.76 6.26 1.50
N VAL A 89 3.55 6.62 1.94
CA VAL A 89 2.48 6.98 1.01
C VAL A 89 2.35 8.50 0.97
N PRO A 90 2.49 9.12 -0.22
CA PRO A 90 2.31 10.57 -0.31
C PRO A 90 0.84 10.94 -0.24
N MET A 91 0.50 11.85 0.65
CA MET A 91 -0.88 12.33 0.79
C MET A 91 -0.88 13.64 1.57
N LEU A 92 -1.98 14.36 1.46
CA LEU A 92 -2.16 15.61 2.18
C LEU A 92 -3.29 15.48 3.19
N ILE A 93 -2.97 15.79 4.45
CA ILE A 93 -3.94 15.77 5.55
C ILE A 93 -4.19 17.21 5.97
N ILE A 94 -5.45 17.64 5.94
CA ILE A 94 -5.79 19.04 6.23
C ILE A 94 -6.77 19.06 7.40
N PRO A 95 -6.26 19.03 8.64
CA PRO A 95 -7.19 19.22 9.78
C PRO A 95 -7.60 20.68 9.89
N GLY A 96 -8.76 20.91 10.48
CA GLY A 96 -9.05 22.22 11.03
C GLY A 96 -8.08 22.51 12.16
N GLY A 97 -8.16 23.71 12.72
CA GLY A 97 -7.29 24.07 13.81
C GLY A 97 -7.97 25.06 14.73
N TYR A 98 -7.45 25.14 15.95
CA TYR A 98 -7.93 26.13 16.89
C TYR A 98 -7.57 27.53 16.39
N THR A 99 -8.38 28.51 16.75
CA THR A 99 -8.06 29.89 16.43
C THR A 99 -6.73 30.28 17.09
N GLU A 100 -6.12 31.33 16.57
CA GLU A 100 -4.80 31.75 17.05
C GLU A 100 -4.73 31.90 18.57
N ARG A 101 -5.80 32.43 19.18
CA ARG A 101 -5.82 32.65 20.62
C ARG A 101 -5.86 31.36 21.43
N ARG A 102 -6.21 30.23 20.79
CA ARG A 102 -6.36 28.97 21.50
C ARG A 102 -5.23 27.99 21.23
N VAL A 103 -4.28 28.36 20.39
CA VAL A 103 -3.15 27.47 20.09
C VAL A 103 -2.30 27.28 21.35
N GLY A 104 -1.97 26.03 21.64
CA GLY A 104 -1.14 25.71 22.78
C GLY A 104 -1.83 25.75 24.13
N VAL A 105 -3.16 25.92 24.15
CA VAL A 105 -3.92 25.96 25.38
C VAL A 105 -4.31 24.55 25.81
N HIS A 106 -3.78 24.11 26.94
CA HIS A 106 -4.12 22.80 27.49
C HIS A 106 -5.59 22.77 27.87
N PRO A 107 -6.37 21.72 27.60
CA PRO A 107 -5.97 20.40 27.04
C PRO A 107 -6.29 20.22 25.55
N ASN A 108 -6.23 21.27 24.76
CA ASN A 108 -6.54 21.18 23.33
C ASN A 108 -5.56 20.23 22.63
N PHE A 109 -6.10 19.40 21.74
CA PHE A 109 -5.26 18.52 20.92
C PHE A 109 -4.68 19.34 19.76
N ASP A 110 -3.39 19.55 19.80
CA ASP A 110 -2.69 20.36 18.80
C ASP A 110 -2.13 19.45 17.73
N SER A 111 -2.67 19.54 16.51
CA SER A 111 -2.34 18.59 15.45
C SER A 111 -0.88 18.63 15.03
N VAL A 112 -0.31 19.82 14.85
CA VAL A 112 1.04 19.93 14.28
C VAL A 112 2.08 19.22 15.13
N PRO A 113 2.22 19.51 16.43
CA PRO A 113 3.24 18.79 17.20
C PRO A 113 2.93 17.30 17.37
N ASN A 114 1.66 16.92 17.43
CA ASN A 114 1.32 15.50 17.60
C ASN A 114 1.56 14.70 16.34
N TYR A 115 1.48 15.31 15.16
CA TYR A 115 1.67 14.61 13.90
C TYR A 115 3.10 14.68 13.37
N GLN A 116 3.99 15.41 14.04
CA GLN A 116 5.36 15.59 13.54
C GLN A 116 6.08 14.27 13.31
N HIS A 117 5.82 13.26 14.15
CA HIS A 117 6.55 12.01 14.07
C HIS A 117 5.91 10.97 13.14
N ILE A 118 4.77 11.30 12.55
CA ILE A 118 4.12 10.40 11.58
C ILE A 118 3.86 11.07 10.24
N THR A 119 4.57 12.17 9.97
CA THR A 119 4.50 12.87 8.68
C THR A 119 5.92 13.25 8.27
N LYS A 120 6.13 13.44 6.96
CA LYS A 120 7.43 13.99 6.54
C LYS A 120 7.52 15.49 6.83
N TRP A 121 6.38 16.17 6.96
CA TRP A 121 6.34 17.59 7.28
C TRP A 121 4.95 17.92 7.80
N ALA A 122 4.89 18.77 8.83
CA ALA A 122 3.63 19.23 9.40
C ALA A 122 3.73 20.73 9.65
N GLY A 123 2.73 21.46 9.17
CA GLY A 123 2.73 22.92 9.33
C GLY A 123 1.34 23.46 9.57
N ARG A 124 1.29 24.68 10.09
CA ARG A 124 0.05 25.41 10.35
C ARG A 124 0.02 26.67 9.50
N ILE A 125 -1.11 26.96 8.88
CA ILE A 125 -1.31 28.21 8.17
C ILE A 125 -1.71 29.26 9.18
N ASN A 126 -0.82 30.20 9.45
CA ASN A 126 -1.02 31.18 10.50
C ASN A 126 -1.93 32.34 10.08
N THR A 127 -1.85 32.75 8.83
CA THR A 127 -2.65 33.86 8.33
C THR A 127 -3.12 33.55 6.91
N VAL A 128 -4.21 34.19 6.50
CA VAL A 128 -4.77 33.95 5.18
C VAL A 128 -3.80 34.31 4.06
N GLU A 129 -2.94 35.31 4.29
CA GLU A 129 -1.94 35.71 3.30
C GLU A 129 -0.93 34.60 3.00
N ARG A 130 -0.71 33.69 3.94
CA ARG A 130 0.28 32.63 3.79
C ARG A 130 -0.25 31.37 3.14
N ILE A 131 -1.53 31.34 2.77
CA ILE A 131 -2.10 30.10 2.18
C ILE A 131 -1.29 29.67 0.95
N PRO A 132 -1.03 30.52 -0.07
CA PRO A 132 -0.29 30.03 -1.23
C PRO A 132 1.10 29.52 -0.88
N GLU A 133 1.81 30.24 -0.04
CA GLU A 133 3.16 29.87 0.38
C GLU A 133 3.18 28.52 1.09
N MET A 134 2.26 28.31 2.03
CA MET A 134 2.25 27.10 2.83
C MET A 134 1.79 25.89 2.03
N VAL A 135 0.82 26.08 1.12
CA VAL A 135 0.40 24.99 0.26
C VAL A 135 1.52 24.59 -0.71
N SER A 136 2.22 25.59 -1.25
CA SER A 136 3.38 25.32 -2.11
C SER A 136 4.43 24.51 -1.38
N ARG A 137 4.71 24.87 -0.13
CA ARG A 137 5.65 24.11 0.70
C ARG A 137 5.19 22.68 0.92
N ALA A 138 3.90 22.51 1.24
CA ALA A 138 3.33 21.17 1.48
C ALA A 138 3.45 20.30 0.23
N PHE A 139 3.03 20.81 -0.93
CA PHE A 139 3.10 20.02 -2.15
C PHE A 139 4.52 19.74 -2.62
N THR A 140 5.44 20.67 -2.38
CA THR A 140 6.85 20.41 -2.68
C THR A 140 7.36 19.24 -1.85
N GLN A 141 6.98 19.18 -0.57
CA GLN A 141 7.34 18.03 0.28
C GLN A 141 6.71 16.74 -0.21
N ILE A 142 5.44 16.79 -0.63
CA ILE A 142 4.73 15.59 -1.08
C ILE A 142 5.38 15.03 -2.36
N LYS A 143 5.73 15.89 -3.29
CA LYS A 143 6.16 15.50 -4.64
C LYS A 143 7.62 15.09 -4.73
N ASN A 144 8.44 15.37 -3.71
CA ASN A 144 9.89 15.23 -3.83
C ASN A 144 10.49 14.39 -2.72
N GLY A 145 11.54 13.65 -3.05
CA GLY A 145 12.26 12.82 -2.10
C GLY A 145 11.47 11.59 -1.70
N ARG A 146 11.76 11.10 -0.50
CA ARG A 146 11.07 9.92 0.03
C ARG A 146 9.59 10.22 0.19
N PRO A 147 8.68 9.40 -0.38
CA PRO A 147 7.25 9.71 -0.24
C PRO A 147 6.76 9.56 1.19
N GLY A 148 5.75 10.34 1.54
CA GLY A 148 5.15 10.25 2.85
C GLY A 148 4.03 11.26 3.02
N PRO A 149 3.21 11.10 4.04
CA PRO A 149 2.11 12.05 4.29
C PRO A 149 2.64 13.38 4.81
N VAL A 150 1.90 14.42 4.47
CA VAL A 150 2.17 15.80 4.89
C VAL A 150 0.89 16.35 5.53
N LEU A 151 1.04 17.06 6.63
CA LEU A 151 -0.10 17.68 7.31
C LEU A 151 -0.01 19.19 7.17
N LEU A 152 -1.12 19.81 6.75
CA LEU A 152 -1.23 21.26 6.67
C LEU A 152 -2.51 21.70 7.34
N GLU A 153 -2.40 22.26 8.54
CA GLU A 153 -3.54 22.67 9.34
C GLU A 153 -4.12 23.97 8.81
N LEU A 154 -5.44 23.99 8.60
CA LEU A 154 -6.16 25.18 8.15
C LEU A 154 -7.12 25.60 9.27
N PRO A 155 -6.71 26.51 10.14
CA PRO A 155 -7.59 26.96 11.24
C PRO A 155 -8.82 27.67 10.74
N GLY A 156 -9.90 27.59 11.52
CA GLY A 156 -11.17 28.20 11.13
C GLY A 156 -11.11 29.70 10.92
N ASP A 157 -10.36 30.40 11.78
CA ASP A 157 -10.23 31.85 11.62
C ASP A 157 -9.46 32.21 10.34
N VAL A 158 -8.49 31.40 9.93
CA VAL A 158 -7.80 31.61 8.67
C VAL A 158 -8.73 31.31 7.49
N GLY A 159 -9.48 30.19 7.58
CA GLY A 159 -10.39 29.82 6.51
C GLY A 159 -11.48 30.85 6.26
N LYS A 160 -11.93 31.53 7.31
CA LYS A 160 -12.99 32.52 7.19
C LYS A 160 -12.48 33.92 6.84
N ALA A 161 -11.19 34.16 6.98
CA ALA A 161 -10.62 35.49 6.74
C ALA A 161 -10.73 35.87 5.27
N GLU A 162 -10.92 37.17 5.04
CA GLU A 162 -10.99 37.69 3.67
C GLU A 162 -9.60 37.67 3.02
N VAL A 163 -9.54 37.12 1.82
CA VAL A 163 -8.28 37.07 1.06
C VAL A 163 -7.96 38.45 0.53
N PRO A 164 -6.73 38.96 0.73
CA PRO A 164 -6.35 40.27 0.18
C PRO A 164 -6.44 40.30 -1.35
N SER A 165 -6.80 41.46 -1.90
CA SER A 165 -6.94 41.58 -3.34
C SER A 165 -5.61 41.45 -4.09
N ASP A 166 -4.49 41.67 -3.40
CA ASP A 166 -3.17 41.57 -4.00
C ASP A 166 -2.48 40.22 -3.73
N ILE A 167 -3.26 39.19 -3.33
CA ILE A 167 -2.68 37.87 -3.09
C ILE A 167 -2.01 37.36 -4.39
N GLU A 168 -0.86 36.73 -4.24
CA GLU A 168 -0.13 36.24 -5.42
C GLU A 168 -0.84 35.03 -6.05
N ASP A 169 -0.71 34.90 -7.37
CA ASP A 169 -1.22 33.74 -8.08
C ASP A 169 -0.41 32.50 -7.70
N TYR A 170 -1.12 31.42 -7.39
CA TYR A 170 -0.49 30.17 -7.02
C TYR A 170 0.17 29.54 -8.25
N GLN A 171 1.42 29.12 -8.09
CA GLN A 171 2.16 28.40 -9.11
C GLN A 171 2.22 26.91 -8.72
N VAL A 172 1.78 26.04 -9.64
CA VAL A 172 1.79 24.60 -9.41
C VAL A 172 3.22 24.13 -9.14
N THR A 173 3.38 23.31 -8.12
CA THR A 173 4.69 22.83 -7.70
C THR A 173 5.22 21.74 -8.64
N ARG A 174 6.53 21.56 -8.61
CA ARG A 174 7.20 20.62 -9.51
C ARG A 174 7.80 19.45 -8.74
N GLN A 175 7.89 18.34 -9.44
CA GLN A 175 8.64 17.18 -9.00
C GLN A 175 10.03 17.22 -9.61
N PHE A 176 11.06 16.97 -8.80
CA PHE A 176 12.45 16.94 -9.26
C PHE A 176 12.99 15.53 -9.09
N LYS A 177 13.44 14.93 -10.18
CA LYS A 177 14.03 13.59 -10.15
C LYS A 177 15.51 13.70 -10.41
N THR A 178 16.32 12.94 -9.68
CA THR A 178 17.77 12.98 -9.79
C THR A 178 18.31 11.65 -10.28
N ALA A 179 19.39 11.71 -11.06
CA ALA A 179 20.16 10.53 -11.42
C ALA A 179 21.26 10.33 -10.38
N ALA A 180 21.84 9.13 -10.36
CA ALA A 180 22.91 8.81 -9.42
C ALA A 180 24.27 9.24 -9.98
N ALA A 181 25.26 9.35 -9.09
CA ALA A 181 26.63 9.60 -9.51
C ALA A 181 27.12 8.45 -10.40
N PRO A 182 27.74 8.75 -11.54
CA PRO A 182 28.13 7.68 -12.48
C PRO A 182 29.07 6.64 -11.89
N GLU A 183 29.98 7.05 -11.00
CA GLU A 183 30.90 6.07 -10.41
C GLU A 183 30.17 5.11 -9.48
N ASP A 184 29.12 5.56 -8.79
CA ASP A 184 28.32 4.65 -7.96
C ASP A 184 27.62 3.61 -8.81
N VAL A 185 27.07 4.02 -9.95
CA VAL A 185 26.42 3.09 -10.88
C VAL A 185 27.42 2.07 -11.41
N ARG A 186 28.61 2.53 -11.82
CA ARG A 186 29.65 1.63 -12.33
C ARG A 186 30.06 0.62 -11.28
N ASP A 187 30.24 1.06 -10.04
CA ASP A 187 30.67 0.14 -8.96
C ASP A 187 29.62 -0.94 -8.69
N ILE A 188 28.34 -0.55 -8.70
CA ILE A 188 27.27 -1.52 -8.48
C ILE A 188 27.26 -2.57 -9.61
N VAL A 189 27.32 -2.11 -10.85
CA VAL A 189 27.26 -3.05 -11.99
C VAL A 189 28.49 -3.97 -11.99
N THR A 190 29.67 -3.42 -11.74
CA THR A 190 30.89 -4.24 -11.69
C THR A 190 30.77 -5.32 -10.62
N ALA A 191 30.30 -4.97 -9.42
CA ALA A 191 30.14 -5.94 -8.35
C ALA A 191 29.09 -6.99 -8.67
N LEU A 192 27.97 -6.57 -9.26
CA LEU A 192 26.90 -7.49 -9.62
C LEU A 192 27.39 -8.51 -10.65
N LEU A 193 28.14 -8.05 -11.66
CA LEU A 193 28.59 -8.94 -12.72
C LEU A 193 29.65 -9.91 -12.27
N LYS A 194 30.36 -9.61 -11.18
CA LYS A 194 31.32 -10.56 -10.59
C LYS A 194 30.64 -11.63 -9.75
N ALA A 195 29.42 -11.39 -9.30
CA ALA A 195 28.71 -12.30 -8.41
C ALA A 195 28.31 -13.57 -9.15
N GLN A 196 28.33 -14.70 -8.44
CA GLN A 196 27.94 -15.98 -9.01
C GLN A 196 26.41 -16.17 -9.01
N LYS A 197 25.76 -15.76 -7.94
CA LYS A 197 24.30 -15.93 -7.80
C LYS A 197 23.66 -14.65 -7.23
N PRO A 198 23.69 -13.55 -8.00
CA PRO A 198 23.08 -12.32 -7.52
C PRO A 198 21.56 -12.39 -7.60
N ILE A 199 20.90 -11.60 -6.73
CA ILE A 199 19.45 -11.38 -6.81
C ILE A 199 19.15 -9.90 -6.67
N ILE A 200 17.99 -9.50 -7.18
CA ILE A 200 17.46 -8.15 -7.03
C ILE A 200 16.28 -8.20 -6.06
N ASN A 201 16.25 -7.24 -5.13
CA ASN A 201 15.12 -7.06 -4.22
C ASN A 201 14.46 -5.73 -4.57
N ALA A 202 13.28 -5.80 -5.20
CA ALA A 202 12.59 -4.62 -5.71
C ALA A 202 11.52 -4.16 -4.70
N GLY A 203 11.60 -2.90 -4.33
CA GLY A 203 10.65 -2.32 -3.37
C GLY A 203 9.64 -1.41 -4.02
N GLN A 204 8.85 -0.75 -3.19
CA GLN A 204 7.77 0.10 -3.66
C GLN A 204 8.27 1.30 -4.48
N GLY A 205 9.54 1.68 -4.30
CA GLY A 205 10.11 2.77 -5.08
C GLY A 205 10.07 2.52 -6.57
N ILE A 206 10.13 1.25 -7.00
CA ILE A 206 9.96 0.91 -8.41
C ILE A 206 8.58 1.36 -8.90
N LEU A 207 7.55 1.11 -8.08
CA LEU A 207 6.18 1.48 -8.48
C LEU A 207 6.01 2.99 -8.52
N TYR A 208 6.49 3.70 -7.50
CA TYR A 208 6.38 5.17 -7.52
C TYR A 208 7.15 5.81 -8.66
N ALA A 209 8.28 5.23 -9.05
CA ALA A 209 9.06 5.74 -10.18
C ALA A 209 8.50 5.27 -11.53
N GLU A 210 7.52 4.37 -11.53
CA GLU A 210 6.95 3.77 -12.73
C GLU A 210 8.05 3.13 -13.57
N ALA A 211 8.88 2.33 -12.91
CA ALA A 211 10.11 1.78 -13.49
C ALA A 211 10.05 0.26 -13.69
N SER A 212 8.84 -0.32 -13.73
CA SER A 212 8.71 -1.78 -13.91
C SER A 212 9.31 -2.26 -15.23
N ASP A 213 9.09 -1.51 -16.31
CA ASP A 213 9.66 -1.90 -17.62
C ASP A 213 11.18 -1.89 -17.57
N GLU A 214 11.76 -0.88 -16.95
CA GLU A 214 13.22 -0.81 -16.82
C GLU A 214 13.76 -1.93 -15.93
N LEU A 215 13.00 -2.29 -14.88
CA LEU A 215 13.42 -3.42 -14.03
C LEU A 215 13.42 -4.72 -14.81
N ILE A 216 12.40 -4.96 -15.63
CA ILE A 216 12.34 -6.14 -16.48
C ILE A 216 13.52 -6.14 -17.44
N GLU A 217 13.77 -5.03 -18.12
CA GLU A 217 14.86 -4.92 -19.07
C GLU A 217 16.21 -5.19 -18.39
N PHE A 218 16.44 -4.60 -17.23
CA PHE A 218 17.71 -4.80 -16.52
C PHE A 218 17.88 -6.25 -16.08
N SER A 219 16.85 -6.82 -15.46
CA SER A 219 16.94 -8.19 -14.96
C SER A 219 17.19 -9.17 -16.10
N GLU A 220 16.57 -8.95 -17.27
CA GLU A 220 16.80 -9.82 -18.43
C GLU A 220 18.20 -9.62 -19.00
N LEU A 221 18.68 -8.38 -19.03
CA LEU A 221 20.02 -8.08 -19.57
C LEU A 221 21.11 -8.75 -18.72
N VAL A 222 20.98 -8.71 -17.40
CA VAL A 222 22.01 -9.28 -16.53
C VAL A 222 21.67 -10.68 -16.03
N ASN A 223 20.53 -11.22 -16.40
CA ASN A 223 20.07 -12.57 -16.07
C ASN A 223 20.04 -12.79 -14.57
N VAL A 224 19.35 -11.90 -13.83
CA VAL A 224 19.32 -11.93 -12.37
C VAL A 224 17.87 -12.06 -11.91
N PRO A 225 17.57 -13.04 -11.03
CA PRO A 225 16.21 -13.18 -10.49
C PRO A 225 15.82 -12.01 -9.61
N VAL A 226 14.50 -11.77 -9.54
CA VAL A 226 13.94 -10.62 -8.84
C VAL A 226 12.92 -11.07 -7.80
N MET A 227 13.13 -10.70 -6.55
CA MET A 227 12.12 -10.77 -5.50
C MET A 227 11.58 -9.38 -5.24
N THR A 228 10.39 -9.30 -4.62
CA THR A 228 9.83 -8.01 -4.23
C THR A 228 9.58 -7.98 -2.73
N THR A 229 9.58 -6.77 -2.18
CA THR A 229 9.05 -6.56 -0.84
C THR A 229 7.52 -6.66 -0.90
N LEU A 230 6.87 -6.75 0.26
CA LEU A 230 5.40 -6.76 0.29
C LEU A 230 4.83 -5.50 -0.36
N ALA A 231 5.33 -4.33 0.01
CA ALA A 231 4.84 -3.08 -0.59
C ALA A 231 5.20 -2.96 -2.07
N GLY A 232 6.23 -3.67 -2.50
CA GLY A 232 6.66 -3.67 -3.90
C GLY A 232 6.05 -4.77 -4.75
N LYS A 233 5.21 -5.63 -4.15
CA LYS A 233 4.54 -6.68 -4.93
C LYS A 233 3.76 -6.03 -6.07
N SER A 234 3.91 -6.54 -7.26
CA SER A 234 3.45 -6.08 -8.56
C SER A 234 4.46 -5.21 -9.32
N ALA A 235 5.59 -4.85 -8.70
CA ALA A 235 6.64 -4.12 -9.43
C ALA A 235 7.29 -4.98 -10.51
N TYR A 236 7.20 -6.30 -10.38
CA TYR A 236 7.78 -7.24 -11.32
C TYR A 236 6.73 -8.31 -11.60
N PRO A 237 6.44 -8.65 -12.85
CA PRO A 237 5.36 -9.61 -13.14
C PRO A 237 5.71 -11.00 -12.61
N GLU A 238 4.81 -11.57 -11.81
CA GLU A 238 5.13 -12.81 -11.10
C GLU A 238 5.08 -14.05 -12.00
N ASN A 239 4.62 -13.90 -13.22
CA ASN A 239 4.73 -14.97 -14.22
C ASN A 239 6.01 -14.89 -15.05
N HIS A 240 6.90 -13.96 -14.76
CA HIS A 240 8.18 -13.86 -15.45
C HIS A 240 9.10 -15.00 -15.01
N PRO A 241 9.90 -15.57 -15.92
CA PRO A 241 10.78 -16.70 -15.55
C PRO A 241 11.80 -16.38 -14.45
N LEU A 242 12.14 -15.12 -14.25
CA LEU A 242 13.07 -14.71 -13.20
C LEU A 242 12.37 -14.25 -11.90
N ALA A 243 11.04 -14.35 -11.82
CA ALA A 243 10.32 -13.85 -10.65
C ALA A 243 10.39 -14.84 -9.50
N LEU A 244 10.80 -14.33 -8.32
CA LEU A 244 10.91 -15.16 -7.11
C LEU A 244 9.73 -15.01 -6.15
N GLY A 245 8.96 -13.92 -6.25
CA GLY A 245 7.88 -13.63 -5.31
C GLY A 245 8.36 -12.81 -4.12
N THR A 246 7.62 -12.89 -3.01
CA THR A 246 7.93 -12.13 -1.80
C THR A 246 8.57 -13.02 -0.74
N GLY A 247 9.05 -12.39 0.35
CA GLY A 247 9.66 -13.12 1.45
C GLY A 247 9.02 -12.82 2.80
N GLY A 248 9.68 -13.23 3.86
CA GLY A 248 9.19 -13.02 5.22
C GLY A 248 7.96 -13.85 5.53
N ASN A 249 7.03 -13.29 6.30
CA ASN A 249 5.79 -13.99 6.63
C ASN A 249 4.85 -14.15 5.44
N THR A 250 5.20 -13.55 4.30
CA THR A 250 4.45 -13.71 3.06
C THR A 250 5.32 -14.43 2.02
N GLY A 251 6.18 -15.33 2.48
CA GLY A 251 7.28 -15.85 1.68
C GLY A 251 6.92 -16.95 0.71
N THR A 252 7.67 -17.00 -0.39
CA THR A 252 7.66 -18.13 -1.31
C THR A 252 8.90 -18.98 -1.09
N LEU A 253 8.82 -20.23 -1.53
CA LEU A 253 9.99 -21.12 -1.46
C LEU A 253 11.12 -20.61 -2.36
N MET A 254 10.78 -19.96 -3.48
CA MET A 254 11.78 -19.42 -4.38
C MET A 254 12.69 -18.39 -3.69
N VAL A 255 12.06 -17.48 -2.93
CA VAL A 255 12.85 -16.48 -2.21
C VAL A 255 13.76 -17.16 -1.18
N ASP A 256 13.21 -18.11 -0.43
CA ASP A 256 14.01 -18.80 0.59
C ASP A 256 15.23 -19.49 -0.01
N ARG A 257 15.00 -20.28 -1.06
CA ARG A 257 16.11 -21.04 -1.67
C ARG A 257 17.18 -20.13 -2.27
N PHE A 258 16.77 -19.06 -2.94
CA PHE A 258 17.76 -18.17 -3.54
C PHE A 258 18.52 -17.38 -2.48
N LEU A 259 17.86 -17.00 -1.36
CA LEU A 259 18.58 -16.33 -0.29
C LEU A 259 19.60 -17.22 0.40
N GLN A 260 19.38 -18.53 0.41
CA GLN A 260 20.33 -19.46 1.02
C GLN A 260 21.66 -19.54 0.25
N THR A 261 21.64 -19.22 -1.04
CA THR A 261 22.83 -19.40 -1.88
C THR A 261 23.31 -18.13 -2.56
N THR A 262 22.59 -17.02 -2.43
CA THR A 262 23.00 -15.77 -3.08
C THR A 262 24.31 -15.24 -2.50
N ASP A 263 25.09 -14.59 -3.35
CA ASP A 263 26.33 -13.92 -2.92
C ASP A 263 26.28 -12.41 -3.15
N PHE A 264 25.16 -11.88 -3.65
CA PHE A 264 25.01 -10.45 -3.91
C PHE A 264 23.54 -10.08 -3.96
N ILE A 265 23.13 -9.07 -3.21
CA ILE A 265 21.74 -8.59 -3.22
C ILE A 265 21.74 -7.12 -3.62
N LEU A 266 21.02 -6.81 -4.71
CA LEU A 266 20.83 -5.43 -5.14
C LEU A 266 19.40 -5.00 -4.80
N GLY A 267 19.26 -4.10 -3.84
CA GLY A 267 17.97 -3.51 -3.52
C GLY A 267 17.70 -2.31 -4.40
N ILE A 268 16.52 -2.24 -5.01
CA ILE A 268 16.15 -1.08 -5.80
C ILE A 268 14.78 -0.60 -5.32
N GLY A 269 14.73 0.65 -4.84
CA GLY A 269 13.47 1.22 -4.36
C GLY A 269 12.99 0.63 -3.06
N THR A 270 13.89 0.05 -2.27
CA THR A 270 13.59 -0.51 -0.96
C THR A 270 14.51 0.10 0.07
N SER A 271 13.99 0.27 1.29
CA SER A 271 14.78 0.85 2.39
C SER A 271 15.65 -0.18 3.10
N PHE A 272 15.50 -1.47 2.78
CA PHE A 272 16.21 -2.56 3.48
C PHE A 272 15.92 -2.57 5.00
N VAL A 273 14.75 -2.08 5.40
CA VAL A 273 14.35 -2.07 6.81
C VAL A 273 13.90 -3.48 7.22
N ILE A 274 14.29 -3.90 8.41
CA ILE A 274 13.85 -5.18 8.97
C ILE A 274 12.49 -5.01 9.63
N ASN A 275 11.54 -5.88 9.26
CA ASN A 275 10.24 -5.97 9.92
C ASN A 275 9.69 -7.38 9.67
N ASN A 276 8.51 -7.65 10.20
CA ASN A 276 7.93 -8.99 10.13
C ASN A 276 7.65 -9.47 8.72
N PHE A 277 7.61 -8.55 7.75
CA PHE A 277 7.23 -8.88 6.37
C PHE A 277 8.36 -8.69 5.39
N THR A 278 9.57 -8.46 5.91
CA THR A 278 10.78 -8.50 5.09
C THR A 278 11.54 -9.76 5.49
N VAL A 279 12.08 -10.42 4.49
CA VAL A 279 12.90 -11.59 4.77
C VAL A 279 14.25 -11.11 5.34
N PRO A 280 14.76 -11.74 6.39
CA PRO A 280 16.11 -11.40 6.84
C PRO A 280 17.12 -11.75 5.76
N MET A 281 17.95 -10.78 5.41
CA MET A 281 19.01 -11.01 4.42
C MET A 281 20.26 -11.52 5.11
N PRO A 282 20.99 -12.47 4.48
CA PRO A 282 22.22 -12.97 5.10
C PRO A 282 23.23 -11.83 5.34
N GLU A 283 23.81 -11.79 6.52
CA GLU A 283 24.69 -10.67 6.89
C GLU A 283 25.95 -10.61 6.05
N LYS A 284 26.52 -11.75 5.72
CA LYS A 284 27.81 -11.80 5.03
C LYS A 284 27.74 -11.58 3.54
N VAL A 285 26.53 -11.47 3.00
CA VAL A 285 26.33 -11.27 1.56
C VAL A 285 26.55 -9.79 1.23
N ILE A 286 27.25 -9.54 0.12
CA ILE A 286 27.46 -8.18 -0.37
C ILE A 286 26.12 -7.56 -0.75
N LYS A 287 25.89 -6.34 -0.33
CA LYS A 287 24.65 -5.64 -0.58
C LYS A 287 24.91 -4.31 -1.28
N ALA A 288 24.07 -4.03 -2.27
CA ALA A 288 24.04 -2.73 -2.95
C ALA A 288 22.62 -2.20 -2.85
N GLN A 289 22.48 -0.88 -2.81
CA GLN A 289 21.17 -0.27 -2.61
C GLN A 289 21.00 0.95 -3.52
N VAL A 290 19.90 0.98 -4.26
CA VAL A 290 19.46 2.14 -5.02
C VAL A 290 18.25 2.71 -4.31
N THR A 291 18.32 3.95 -3.88
CA THR A 291 17.26 4.62 -3.14
C THR A 291 17.25 6.10 -3.52
N ASN A 292 16.09 6.76 -3.31
CA ASN A 292 16.03 8.20 -3.59
C ASN A 292 16.35 9.06 -2.37
N THR A 293 16.76 8.44 -1.25
CA THR A 293 17.16 9.20 -0.06
C THR A 293 18.33 8.50 0.62
N PRO A 294 19.41 9.25 0.93
CA PRO A 294 20.57 8.61 1.58
C PRO A 294 20.28 8.12 2.99
N GLU A 295 19.21 8.59 3.64
CA GLU A 295 18.86 8.12 4.97
C GLU A 295 18.52 6.64 5.02
N ASP A 296 18.20 6.02 3.90
CA ASP A 296 17.92 4.59 3.85
C ASP A 296 19.18 3.73 3.92
N ILE A 297 20.33 4.29 3.55
CA ILE A 297 21.55 3.49 3.40
C ILE A 297 22.15 3.23 4.78
N ASN A 298 22.52 1.96 5.02
CA ASN A 298 23.08 1.49 6.30
C ASN A 298 22.12 1.61 7.47
N ARG A 299 20.80 1.54 7.19
CA ARG A 299 19.81 1.65 8.26
C ARG A 299 19.81 0.40 9.14
N ASP A 300 19.52 -0.76 8.56
CA ASP A 300 19.51 -2.04 9.29
C ASP A 300 20.60 -3.00 8.83
N TYR A 301 21.06 -2.84 7.60
CA TYR A 301 22.11 -3.69 7.04
C TYR A 301 23.27 -2.83 6.56
N ARG A 302 24.46 -3.33 6.73
CA ARG A 302 25.63 -2.71 6.11
C ARG A 302 25.55 -2.90 4.59
N VAL A 303 25.72 -1.81 3.87
CA VAL A 303 25.62 -1.80 2.41
C VAL A 303 26.97 -1.38 1.84
N GLN A 304 27.52 -2.21 0.97
CA GLN A 304 28.85 -1.96 0.42
C GLN A 304 28.81 -0.96 -0.74
N PHE A 305 27.72 -0.90 -1.47
CA PHE A 305 27.60 0.00 -2.62
C PHE A 305 26.24 0.68 -2.58
N GLY A 306 26.20 1.98 -2.84
CA GLY A 306 24.95 2.73 -2.85
C GLY A 306 24.88 3.73 -3.97
N ALA A 307 23.70 3.91 -4.51
CA ALA A 307 23.44 4.95 -5.53
C ALA A 307 22.14 5.67 -5.15
N VAL A 308 22.19 6.99 -5.10
CA VAL A 308 21.05 7.79 -4.68
C VAL A 308 20.45 8.50 -5.88
N GLY A 309 19.20 8.18 -6.18
CA GLY A 309 18.48 8.77 -7.30
C GLY A 309 17.14 8.10 -7.53
N ASP A 310 16.38 8.64 -8.45
CA ASP A 310 15.11 8.09 -8.88
C ASP A 310 15.30 6.70 -9.45
N ALA A 311 14.46 5.75 -9.06
CA ALA A 311 14.67 4.36 -9.49
C ALA A 311 14.64 4.19 -11.00
N LYS A 312 13.78 4.91 -11.70
CA LYS A 312 13.72 4.80 -13.16
C LYS A 312 15.00 5.33 -13.80
N LEU A 313 15.44 6.52 -13.38
CA LEU A 313 16.67 7.10 -13.93
C LEU A 313 17.88 6.24 -13.62
N VAL A 314 17.96 5.72 -12.39
CA VAL A 314 19.10 4.89 -12.01
C VAL A 314 19.07 3.55 -12.75
N LEU A 315 17.88 2.95 -12.93
CA LEU A 315 17.80 1.71 -13.72
C LEU A 315 18.28 1.93 -15.16
N ARG A 316 17.92 3.07 -15.76
CA ARG A 316 18.45 3.36 -17.09
C ARG A 316 19.97 3.48 -17.08
N GLN A 317 20.54 4.09 -16.04
CA GLN A 317 21.99 4.16 -15.88
C GLN A 317 22.60 2.77 -15.71
N LEU A 318 21.96 1.90 -14.90
CA LEU A 318 22.43 0.54 -14.70
C LEU A 318 22.41 -0.26 -16.02
N ILE A 319 21.34 -0.09 -16.80
CA ILE A 319 21.22 -0.77 -18.10
C ILE A 319 22.36 -0.35 -19.04
N GLU A 320 22.58 0.96 -19.17
CA GLU A 320 23.63 1.45 -20.06
C GLU A 320 25.02 1.03 -19.59
N GLU A 321 25.26 1.04 -18.30
CA GLU A 321 26.55 0.60 -17.76
C GLU A 321 26.76 -0.89 -17.97
N ALA A 322 25.69 -1.71 -17.79
CA ALA A 322 25.81 -3.14 -18.05
C ALA A 322 26.12 -3.42 -19.51
N LYS A 323 25.48 -2.70 -20.42
CA LYS A 323 25.78 -2.84 -21.86
C LYS A 323 27.21 -2.43 -22.16
N SER A 324 27.70 -1.40 -21.51
CA SER A 324 29.08 -0.95 -21.69
C SER A 324 30.08 -2.03 -21.28
N GLN A 325 29.77 -2.76 -20.21
CA GLN A 325 30.69 -3.80 -19.70
C GLN A 325 30.52 -5.15 -20.40
N LEU A 326 29.30 -5.49 -20.86
CA LEU A 326 28.97 -6.82 -21.39
C LEU A 326 28.77 -6.87 -22.90
N GLY A 327 28.45 -5.72 -23.50
CA GLY A 327 27.91 -5.69 -24.86
C GLY A 327 26.39 -5.84 -24.84
N GLU A 328 25.79 -5.69 -26.03
CA GLU A 328 24.34 -5.69 -26.18
C GLU A 328 23.68 -7.02 -25.84
N HIS A 329 24.45 -8.13 -25.93
CA HIS A 329 23.90 -9.45 -25.65
C HIS A 329 23.67 -9.72 -24.16
N GLY A 330 24.30 -8.94 -23.30
CA GLY A 330 24.13 -9.07 -21.88
C GLY A 330 24.88 -10.25 -21.28
N ARG A 331 24.49 -10.59 -20.04
CA ARG A 331 25.15 -11.62 -19.25
C ARG A 331 24.57 -12.99 -19.60
N ALA A 332 25.45 -13.97 -19.82
CA ALA A 332 24.98 -15.33 -20.08
C ALA A 332 24.33 -15.93 -18.82
N ASP A 333 23.38 -16.84 -19.04
CA ASP A 333 22.73 -17.55 -17.94
C ASP A 333 23.59 -18.75 -17.53
N VAL A 334 24.75 -18.46 -16.96
CA VAL A 334 25.76 -19.48 -16.67
C VAL A 334 25.33 -20.43 -15.53
N ASN A 335 24.43 -20.00 -14.68
CA ASN A 335 24.01 -20.80 -13.53
C ASN A 335 22.62 -21.39 -13.69
N GLY A 336 21.97 -21.22 -14.83
CA GLY A 336 20.65 -21.76 -15.09
C GLY A 336 19.57 -21.22 -14.17
N ALA A 337 19.62 -19.90 -13.91
CA ALA A 337 18.72 -19.30 -12.95
C ALA A 337 17.24 -19.53 -13.30
N LYS A 338 16.88 -19.37 -14.57
CA LYS A 338 15.48 -19.55 -14.99
C LYS A 338 15.00 -20.98 -14.74
N ASP A 339 15.85 -21.96 -15.05
CA ASP A 339 15.49 -23.38 -14.81
C ASP A 339 15.37 -23.66 -13.32
N GLU A 340 16.26 -23.09 -12.52
CA GLU A 340 16.21 -23.27 -11.07
C GLU A 340 14.94 -22.66 -10.50
N VAL A 341 14.57 -21.45 -10.92
CA VAL A 341 13.32 -20.81 -10.49
C VAL A 341 12.12 -21.70 -10.84
N ALA A 342 12.07 -22.19 -12.08
CA ALA A 342 10.95 -23.02 -12.54
C ALA A 342 10.85 -24.31 -11.72
N LYS A 343 11.99 -24.93 -11.40
CA LYS A 343 12.02 -26.16 -10.60
C LYS A 343 11.48 -25.91 -9.19
N ILE A 344 11.95 -24.85 -8.55
CA ILE A 344 11.53 -24.56 -7.18
C ILE A 344 10.06 -24.16 -7.16
N LYS A 345 9.60 -23.49 -8.17
CA LYS A 345 8.19 -23.10 -8.27
C LYS A 345 7.26 -24.31 -8.35
N UNK A 346 7.62 -25.09 -8.94
CA UNK A 346 6.94 -26.23 -9.04
C UNK A 346 6.82 -26.92 -7.80
N GLU A 347 7.97 -27.06 -7.18
CA GLU A 347 8.02 -27.69 -5.86
C GLU A 347 7.10 -26.98 -4.88
N PHE A 348 7.20 -25.66 -4.85
CA PHE A 348 6.35 -24.84 -3.99
C PHE A 348 4.86 -25.08 -4.27
N MET A 349 4.47 -25.05 -5.52
CA MET A 349 3.06 -25.23 -5.87
C MET A 349 2.58 -26.66 -5.54
N ASN A 350 3.43 -27.66 -5.78
CA ASN A 350 3.06 -29.03 -5.41
C ASN A 350 2.83 -29.19 -3.91
N GLU A 351 3.65 -28.51 -3.11
CA GLU A 351 3.48 -28.52 -1.65
C GLU A 351 2.15 -27.92 -1.22
N TRP A 352 1.75 -26.81 -1.87
CA TRP A 352 0.59 -26.04 -1.43
C TRP A 352 -0.71 -26.39 -2.13
N MET A 353 -0.65 -27.09 -3.28
CA MET A 353 -1.85 -27.41 -4.06
C MET A 353 -2.90 -28.18 -3.24
N PRO A 354 -2.55 -29.11 -2.35
CA PRO A 354 -3.60 -29.77 -1.57
C PRO A 354 -4.43 -28.79 -0.71
N ARG A 355 -3.80 -27.73 -0.19
CA ARG A 355 -4.56 -26.72 0.55
C ARG A 355 -5.36 -25.83 -0.39
N LEU A 356 -4.77 -25.46 -1.53
CA LEU A 356 -5.41 -24.58 -2.49
C LEU A 356 -6.63 -25.21 -3.15
N THR A 357 -6.69 -26.53 -3.20
CA THR A 357 -7.82 -27.25 -3.82
C THR A 357 -8.65 -28.04 -2.80
N SER A 358 -8.50 -27.72 -1.52
CA SER A 358 -9.24 -28.42 -0.45
C SER A 358 -10.75 -28.24 -0.61
N ASP A 359 -11.50 -29.32 -0.40
CA ASP A 359 -12.96 -29.27 -0.40
C ASP A 359 -13.55 -29.39 1.01
N GLU A 360 -12.72 -29.21 2.04
CA GLU A 360 -13.18 -29.34 3.43
C GLU A 360 -14.15 -28.22 3.81
N THR A 361 -14.95 -28.53 4.85
CA THR A 361 -15.83 -27.53 5.48
C THR A 361 -15.68 -27.67 6.99
N PRO A 362 -15.57 -26.57 7.74
CA PRO A 362 -15.45 -25.19 7.26
C PRO A 362 -14.26 -25.03 6.30
N MET A 363 -14.38 -24.07 5.39
CA MET A 363 -13.45 -23.98 4.26
C MET A 363 -12.04 -23.60 4.68
N SER A 364 -11.07 -24.09 3.92
CA SER A 364 -9.72 -23.57 4.01
C SER A 364 -9.68 -22.17 3.42
N PRO A 365 -9.01 -21.20 4.06
CA PRO A 365 -8.84 -19.89 3.42
C PRO A 365 -8.07 -20.00 2.10
N TYR A 366 -7.21 -20.98 1.96
CA TYR A 366 -6.53 -21.20 0.69
C TYR A 366 -7.49 -21.58 -0.42
N UNK A 367 -8.54 -22.23 -0.18
CA UNK A 367 -9.44 -22.56 -1.07
C UNK A 367 -10.16 -21.48 -1.54
N VAL A 368 -10.40 -20.56 -0.58
CA VAL A 368 -11.10 -19.35 -0.99
C VAL A 368 -10.27 -18.57 -2.01
N PHE A 369 -9.00 -18.33 -1.69
CA PHE A 369 -8.12 -17.56 -2.58
C PHE A 369 -7.99 -18.20 -3.95
N HIS A 370 -7.85 -19.53 -3.98
CA HIS A 370 -7.67 -20.24 -5.24
C HIS A 370 -8.90 -20.09 -6.14
N GLU A 371 -10.08 -20.24 -5.56
CA GLU A 371 -11.31 -20.11 -6.34
C GLU A 371 -11.51 -18.68 -6.84
N VAL A 372 -11.20 -17.69 -5.99
CA VAL A 372 -11.32 -16.29 -6.41
C VAL A 372 -10.36 -15.98 -7.55
N MET A 373 -9.08 -16.36 -7.41
CA MET A 373 -8.10 -16.01 -8.44
C MET A 373 -8.36 -16.73 -9.76
N ASN A 374 -9.03 -17.89 -9.73
CA ASN A 374 -9.38 -18.60 -10.96
C ASN A 374 -10.68 -18.11 -11.58
N THR A 375 -11.41 -17.22 -10.89
CA THR A 375 -12.68 -16.69 -11.41
C THR A 375 -12.52 -15.29 -11.98
N VAL A 376 -11.63 -14.48 -11.39
CA VAL A 376 -11.43 -13.10 -11.85
C VAL A 376 -10.26 -13.04 -12.84
N ASP A 377 -10.20 -11.94 -13.59
CA ASP A 377 -9.07 -11.67 -14.48
C ASP A 377 -8.01 -10.90 -13.68
N PRO A 378 -6.87 -11.52 -13.32
CA PRO A 378 -5.89 -10.81 -12.49
C PRO A 378 -5.31 -9.56 -13.14
N LYS A 379 -5.32 -9.47 -14.47
CA LYS A 379 -4.82 -8.27 -15.14
C LYS A 379 -5.81 -7.10 -15.04
N ASN A 380 -7.09 -7.39 -14.80
CA ASN A 380 -8.12 -6.37 -14.66
C ASN A 380 -8.59 -6.22 -13.21
N THR A 381 -7.84 -6.74 -12.27
CA THR A 381 -8.21 -6.74 -10.86
C THR A 381 -7.14 -6.03 -10.04
N ILE A 382 -7.59 -5.19 -9.10
CA ILE A 382 -6.74 -4.66 -8.04
C ILE A 382 -7.17 -5.35 -6.76
N ILE A 383 -6.23 -5.97 -6.06
CA ILE A 383 -6.54 -6.66 -4.83
C ILE A 383 -5.67 -6.11 -3.70
N THR A 384 -6.25 -6.07 -2.51
CA THR A 384 -5.50 -5.82 -1.30
C THR A 384 -5.96 -6.80 -0.22
N HIS A 385 -5.30 -6.75 0.89
CA HIS A 385 -5.55 -7.60 2.04
C HIS A 385 -5.77 -6.74 3.27
N ASP A 386 -6.24 -7.34 4.33
CA ASP A 386 -6.16 -6.67 5.62
C ASP A 386 -5.04 -7.31 6.42
N SER A 387 -4.82 -6.81 7.61
CA SER A 387 -3.72 -7.23 8.47
C SER A 387 -3.95 -8.66 9.00
N GLY A 388 -2.88 -9.32 9.34
CA GLY A 388 -2.94 -10.65 9.96
C GLY A 388 -2.87 -11.78 8.95
N TYR A 389 -3.53 -12.87 9.27
CA TYR A 389 -3.42 -14.11 8.49
C TYR A 389 -3.96 -13.97 7.06
N PRO A 390 -5.02 -13.22 6.79
CA PRO A 390 -5.41 -13.04 5.38
C PRO A 390 -4.27 -12.53 4.50
N ARG A 391 -3.49 -11.54 5.00
CA ARG A 391 -2.32 -11.06 4.27
C ARG A 391 -1.28 -12.17 4.09
N ASN A 392 -0.95 -12.84 5.20
CA ASN A 392 0.14 -13.82 5.17
C ASN A 392 -0.17 -14.98 4.24
N GLN A 393 -1.45 -15.33 4.12
CA GLN A 393 -1.88 -16.47 3.32
C GLN A 393 -2.16 -16.13 1.86
N LEU A 394 -2.63 -14.90 1.60
CA LEU A 394 -2.98 -14.49 0.23
C LEU A 394 -1.75 -14.14 -0.60
N VAL A 395 -0.82 -13.40 -0.01
CA VAL A 395 0.29 -12.77 -0.77
C VAL A 395 1.12 -13.78 -1.55
N PRO A 396 1.52 -14.94 -0.97
CA PRO A 396 2.41 -15.83 -1.73
C PRO A 396 1.76 -16.43 -2.98
N PHE A 397 0.43 -16.45 -3.05
CA PHE A 397 -0.28 -17.20 -4.10
C PHE A 397 -1.01 -16.33 -5.10
N TRP A 398 -1.39 -15.11 -4.73
CA TRP A 398 -2.10 -14.25 -5.68
C TRP A 398 -1.13 -13.73 -6.75
N PRO A 399 -1.44 -13.93 -8.04
CA PRO A 399 -0.48 -13.54 -9.10
C PRO A 399 -0.58 -12.05 -9.39
N ALA A 400 0.46 -11.31 -9.07
CA ALA A 400 0.56 -9.89 -9.41
C ALA A 400 1.25 -9.77 -10.76
N LEU A 401 0.50 -9.45 -11.81
CA LEU A 401 1.01 -9.50 -13.18
C LEU A 401 1.26 -8.12 -13.79
N THR A 402 0.61 -7.08 -13.27
CA THR A 402 0.77 -5.72 -13.79
C THR A 402 0.99 -4.76 -12.61
N PRO A 403 1.70 -3.64 -12.85
CA PRO A 403 1.96 -2.70 -11.75
C PRO A 403 0.68 -2.22 -11.08
N ARG A 404 0.71 -2.20 -9.76
CA ARG A 404 -0.39 -1.78 -8.89
C ARG A 404 -1.63 -2.66 -8.97
N SER A 405 -1.54 -3.85 -9.55
CA SER A 405 -2.62 -4.82 -9.45
C SER A 405 -2.70 -5.44 -8.06
N TYR A 406 -1.71 -5.23 -7.22
CA TYR A 406 -1.70 -5.67 -5.83
C TYR A 406 -1.28 -4.51 -4.94
N ILE A 407 -2.07 -4.22 -3.91
CA ILE A 407 -1.67 -3.24 -2.89
C ILE A 407 -1.20 -4.01 -1.67
N GLY A 408 0.13 -4.14 -1.52
CA GLY A 408 0.72 -4.77 -0.36
C GLY A 408 1.09 -3.73 0.69
N TRP A 409 0.80 -4.02 1.95
CA TRP A 409 1.07 -3.09 3.03
C TRP A 409 1.21 -3.85 4.33
N GLY A 410 1.83 -3.23 5.32
CA GLY A 410 1.91 -3.92 6.58
C GLY A 410 3.01 -3.50 7.53
N LYS A 411 3.74 -2.46 7.26
CA LYS A 411 4.80 -2.08 8.21
C LYS A 411 4.21 -1.68 9.56
N SER A 412 3.04 -1.03 9.58
CA SER A 412 2.34 -0.71 10.82
C SER A 412 1.25 -1.72 11.19
N THR A 413 0.75 -2.46 10.25
CA THR A 413 -0.16 -3.61 10.40
C THR A 413 -1.48 -3.33 11.12
N GLN A 414 -2.10 -2.17 10.88
CA GLN A 414 -3.38 -1.86 11.51
C GLN A 414 -4.51 -2.69 10.92
N LEU A 415 -5.31 -3.30 11.80
CA LEU A 415 -6.52 -4.00 11.36
C LEU A 415 -7.57 -2.99 10.87
N GLY A 416 -8.29 -3.36 9.82
CA GLY A 416 -9.36 -2.55 9.26
C GLY A 416 -8.95 -1.57 8.19
N TYR A 417 -7.67 -1.55 7.85
CA TYR A 417 -7.15 -0.60 6.84
C TYR A 417 -7.59 -0.97 5.43
N GLY A 418 -7.75 -2.28 5.16
CA GLY A 418 -8.01 -2.77 3.80
C GLY A 418 -9.31 -2.30 3.19
N LEU A 419 -10.35 -2.13 4.01
CA LEU A 419 -11.64 -1.71 3.47
C LEU A 419 -11.55 -0.33 2.84
N GLY A 420 -10.95 0.63 3.55
CA GLY A 420 -10.76 1.96 3.00
C GLY A 420 -9.82 1.97 1.80
N LEU A 421 -8.80 1.13 1.84
CA LEU A 421 -7.90 1.01 0.67
C LEU A 421 -8.67 0.57 -0.57
N ALA A 422 -9.58 -0.37 -0.43
CA ALA A 422 -10.39 -0.77 -1.57
C ALA A 422 -11.26 0.36 -2.09
N UNK A 423 -11.82 1.03 -1.26
CA UNK A 423 -12.55 2.05 -1.61
C UNK A 423 -11.86 3.03 -2.29
N GLY A 424 -10.66 3.53 -1.88
CA GLY A 424 -9.84 4.49 -2.60
C GLY A 424 -9.31 3.98 -3.93
N ALA A 425 -8.95 2.70 -3.97
CA ALA A 425 -8.51 2.11 -5.24
C ALA A 425 -9.62 2.16 -6.30
N LYS A 426 -10.86 1.99 -5.87
CA LYS A 426 -11.98 2.05 -6.82
C LYS A 426 -12.19 3.47 -7.34
N VAL A 427 -11.97 4.48 -6.50
CA VAL A 427 -12.00 5.87 -6.97
C VAL A 427 -10.89 6.08 -8.02
N ALA A 428 -9.70 5.55 -7.75
CA ALA A 428 -8.56 5.73 -8.65
C ALA A 428 -8.72 4.97 -9.97
N ALA A 429 -9.37 3.80 -9.92
CA ALA A 429 -9.46 2.91 -11.09
C ALA A 429 -10.90 2.36 -11.19
N PRO A 430 -11.86 3.22 -11.56
CA PRO A 430 -13.27 2.81 -11.52
C PRO A 430 -13.63 1.68 -12.49
N ASP A 431 -12.81 1.44 -13.50
CA ASP A 431 -13.11 0.38 -14.48
C ASP A 431 -12.52 -0.98 -14.08
N LYS A 432 -11.74 -1.03 -13.01
CA LYS A 432 -11.13 -2.29 -12.56
C LYS A 432 -12.02 -2.98 -11.54
N THR A 433 -11.90 -4.30 -11.45
CA THR A 433 -12.43 -5.04 -10.30
C THR A 433 -11.52 -4.76 -9.11
N VAL A 434 -12.12 -4.42 -7.97
CA VAL A 434 -11.33 -4.13 -6.76
C VAL A 434 -11.79 -5.07 -5.65
N ILE A 435 -10.85 -5.82 -5.08
CA ILE A 435 -11.12 -6.83 -4.06
C ILE A 435 -10.31 -6.53 -2.81
N ASN A 436 -10.97 -6.59 -1.65
CA ASN A 436 -10.30 -6.58 -0.36
C ASN A 436 -10.55 -7.90 0.35
N VAL A 437 -9.50 -8.54 0.87
CA VAL A 437 -9.63 -9.77 1.67
C VAL A 437 -9.27 -9.43 3.10
N MET A 438 -10.21 -9.67 4.02
CA MET A 438 -9.99 -9.30 5.42
C MET A 438 -10.58 -10.35 6.35
N GLY A 439 -10.07 -10.38 7.57
CA GLY A 439 -10.63 -11.24 8.60
C GLY A 439 -11.82 -10.59 9.28
N ASP A 440 -12.50 -11.39 10.11
CA ASP A 440 -13.67 -10.90 10.84
C ASP A 440 -13.31 -9.83 11.87
N ALA A 441 -12.16 -9.96 12.54
CA ALA A 441 -11.71 -8.92 13.48
C ALA A 441 -11.46 -7.60 12.76
N ALA A 442 -10.84 -7.66 11.58
CA ALA A 442 -10.56 -6.46 10.80
C ALA A 442 -11.87 -5.80 10.34
N PHE A 443 -12.83 -6.61 9.89
CA PHE A 443 -14.14 -6.07 9.51
C PHE A 443 -14.81 -5.39 10.70
N GLY A 444 -14.66 -5.97 11.90
CA GLY A 444 -15.21 -5.35 13.10
C GLY A 444 -14.68 -3.95 13.38
N MET A 445 -13.48 -3.64 12.91
CA MET A 445 -12.90 -2.33 13.14
C MET A 445 -13.35 -1.27 12.14
N ALA A 446 -13.74 -1.65 10.93
CA ALA A 446 -13.98 -0.69 9.85
C ALA A 446 -15.27 -0.94 9.10
N GLY A 447 -15.99 -2.01 9.42
CA GLY A 447 -17.06 -2.51 8.56
C GLY A 447 -18.17 -1.54 8.25
N LEU A 448 -18.48 -0.61 9.16
CA LEU A 448 -19.55 0.35 8.90
C LEU A 448 -19.22 1.27 7.72
N ASP A 449 -17.95 1.45 7.38
CA ASP A 449 -17.59 2.23 6.20
C ASP A 449 -17.88 1.51 4.88
N LEU A 450 -18.34 0.27 4.94
CA LEU A 450 -18.93 -0.34 3.74
C LEU A 450 -20.07 0.53 3.20
N GLU A 451 -20.82 1.18 4.12
CA GLU A 451 -21.89 2.09 3.73
C GLU A 451 -21.36 3.31 2.97
N THR A 452 -20.14 3.74 3.28
CA THR A 452 -19.51 4.82 2.50
C THR A 452 -19.40 4.40 1.03
N GLY A 453 -19.03 3.14 0.78
CA GLY A 453 -19.01 2.62 -0.58
C GLY A 453 -20.39 2.56 -1.22
N VAL A 454 -21.41 2.20 -0.44
CA VAL A 454 -22.80 2.17 -0.95
C VAL A 454 -23.23 3.56 -1.39
N ARG A 455 -23.10 4.53 -0.51
CA ARG A 455 -23.55 5.90 -0.75
C ARG A 455 -22.76 6.56 -1.89
N SER A 456 -21.51 6.20 -2.04
CA SER A 456 -20.62 6.77 -3.05
C SER A 456 -20.58 5.96 -4.34
N GLN A 457 -21.31 4.85 -4.39
CA GLN A 457 -21.39 3.96 -5.56
C GLN A 457 -20.00 3.43 -5.95
N LEU A 458 -19.24 3.00 -4.96
CA LEU A 458 -17.92 2.39 -5.17
C LEU A 458 -18.07 0.88 -5.07
N GLY A 459 -18.29 0.24 -6.21
CA GLY A 459 -18.57 -1.19 -6.28
C GLY A 459 -17.34 -2.03 -6.07
N THR A 460 -17.00 -2.27 -4.81
CA THR A 460 -15.88 -3.14 -4.42
C THR A 460 -16.39 -4.49 -3.94
N ILE A 461 -15.54 -5.50 -4.00
CA ILE A 461 -15.82 -6.82 -3.42
C ILE A 461 -15.00 -6.95 -2.14
N THR A 462 -15.69 -7.10 -1.02
CA THR A 462 -15.04 -7.38 0.26
C THR A 462 -15.25 -8.85 0.60
N ILE A 463 -14.16 -9.58 0.76
CA ILE A 463 -14.20 -10.99 1.18
C ILE A 463 -13.82 -11.02 2.65
N VAL A 464 -14.76 -11.44 3.50
CA VAL A 464 -14.50 -11.57 4.93
C VAL A 464 -14.29 -13.05 5.23
N LEU A 465 -13.10 -13.38 5.74
CA LEU A 465 -12.81 -14.74 6.19
C LEU A 465 -13.27 -14.83 7.64
N ASN A 466 -14.41 -15.48 7.84
CA ASN A 466 -15.03 -15.57 9.17
C ASN A 466 -14.74 -16.97 9.75
N ASN A 467 -13.73 -17.03 10.61
CA ASN A 467 -13.46 -18.24 11.38
C ASN A 467 -13.87 -18.10 12.85
N GLY A 468 -14.37 -16.92 13.24
CA GLY A 468 -14.90 -16.70 14.57
C GLY A 468 -13.86 -16.54 15.67
N VAL A 469 -12.58 -16.43 15.30
CA VAL A 469 -11.52 -16.32 16.29
C VAL A 469 -10.44 -15.35 15.82
N MET A 470 -9.67 -14.86 16.79
CA MET A 470 -8.41 -14.19 16.50
C MET A 470 -7.38 -15.28 16.21
N THR A 471 -7.11 -15.51 14.94
CA THR A 471 -6.23 -16.62 14.51
C THR A 471 -4.86 -16.49 15.17
N HIS A 472 -4.35 -17.64 15.63
CA HIS A 472 -3.05 -17.76 16.27
C HIS A 472 -3.06 -17.38 17.77
N TYR A 473 -4.13 -16.75 18.27
CA TYR A 473 -4.15 -16.37 19.69
C TYR A 473 -4.80 -17.40 20.59
N THR A 474 -5.34 -18.48 20.03
CA THR A 474 -5.96 -19.54 20.83
C THR A 474 -5.00 -20.10 21.88
N ASP A 475 -3.75 -20.32 21.49
CA ASP A 475 -2.74 -20.88 22.39
C ASP A 475 -1.88 -19.84 23.09
N HIS A 476 -2.05 -18.54 22.76
CA HIS A 476 -1.26 -17.48 23.39
C HIS A 476 -1.70 -17.22 24.84
N PHE A 477 -3.01 -17.30 25.09
CA PHE A 477 -3.51 -17.09 26.43
C PHE A 477 -4.56 -18.16 26.71
N PRO A 478 -4.08 -19.39 26.98
CA PRO A 478 -5.00 -20.54 27.10
C PRO A 478 -6.00 -20.39 28.25
N HIS A 479 -5.57 -19.90 29.40
CA HIS A 479 -6.48 -19.72 30.52
C HIS A 479 -7.59 -18.71 30.19
N ALA A 480 -7.23 -17.57 29.58
CA ALA A 480 -8.21 -16.56 29.21
C ALA A 480 -9.15 -17.08 28.13
N THR A 481 -8.62 -17.86 27.19
CA THR A 481 -9.44 -18.46 26.14
C THR A 481 -10.43 -19.45 26.73
N GLU A 482 -9.95 -20.35 27.60
CA GLU A 482 -10.80 -21.38 28.17
C GLU A 482 -11.92 -20.78 29.04
N ASN A 483 -11.57 -19.83 29.89
CA ASN A 483 -12.50 -19.31 30.90
C ASN A 483 -13.33 -18.12 30.43
N TRP A 484 -12.81 -17.32 29.50
CA TRP A 484 -13.43 -16.06 29.13
C TRP A 484 -13.64 -15.86 27.63
N LYS A 485 -13.23 -16.85 26.80
CA LYS A 485 -13.37 -16.81 25.34
C LYS A 485 -12.74 -15.55 24.74
N SER A 486 -11.57 -15.16 25.26
CA SER A 486 -10.96 -13.88 24.93
C SER A 486 -10.34 -13.84 23.53
N ASN A 487 -10.39 -14.94 22.77
CA ASN A 487 -9.97 -14.95 21.37
C ASN A 487 -11.16 -15.09 20.40
N GLU A 488 -12.39 -15.18 20.90
CA GLU A 488 -13.56 -15.44 20.06
C GLU A 488 -14.25 -14.17 19.60
N LEU A 489 -14.79 -14.21 18.39
CA LEU A 489 -15.53 -13.12 17.79
C LEU A 489 -16.81 -13.68 17.19
N GLY A 490 -17.91 -12.93 17.30
CA GLY A 490 -19.19 -13.36 16.75
C GLY A 490 -19.71 -12.40 15.71
N GLY A 491 -20.69 -12.84 14.97
CA GLY A 491 -21.38 -11.98 14.03
C GLY A 491 -21.70 -12.67 12.71
N ILE A 492 -22.68 -12.13 12.02
CA ILE A 492 -23.06 -12.53 10.67
C ILE A 492 -22.82 -11.30 9.78
N TYR A 493 -21.69 -11.28 9.10
CA TYR A 493 -21.25 -10.08 8.43
C TYR A 493 -21.97 -9.84 7.11
N SER A 494 -22.49 -10.91 6.49
CA SER A 494 -23.34 -10.74 5.31
C SER A 494 -24.63 -10.00 5.66
N ASP A 495 -25.19 -10.25 6.86
CA ASP A 495 -26.36 -9.50 7.30
C ASP A 495 -26.01 -8.04 7.57
N THR A 496 -24.85 -7.78 8.16
CA THR A 496 -24.37 -6.42 8.36
C THR A 496 -24.28 -5.67 7.02
N ALA A 497 -23.69 -6.31 6.02
CA ALA A 497 -23.55 -5.71 4.69
C ALA A 497 -24.93 -5.36 4.11
N THR A 498 -25.88 -6.29 4.20
CA THR A 498 -27.22 -6.07 3.70
C THR A 498 -27.88 -4.91 4.41
N SER A 499 -27.73 -4.82 5.72
CA SER A 499 -28.33 -3.73 6.49
C SER A 499 -27.75 -2.37 6.15
N LEU A 500 -26.52 -2.34 5.62
CA LEU A 500 -25.86 -1.10 5.19
C LEU A 500 -26.15 -0.74 3.74
N GLY A 501 -26.89 -1.58 3.00
CA GLY A 501 -27.24 -1.33 1.62
C GLY A 501 -26.35 -2.00 0.58
N ALA A 502 -25.39 -2.80 1.03
CA ALA A 502 -24.55 -3.58 0.13
C ALA A 502 -25.22 -4.91 -0.16
N HIS A 503 -24.68 -5.67 -1.09
CA HIS A 503 -25.12 -7.03 -1.34
C HIS A 503 -24.28 -7.97 -0.50
N GLY A 504 -24.91 -8.73 0.39
CA GLY A 504 -24.20 -9.67 1.27
C GLY A 504 -24.56 -11.10 0.98
N GLU A 505 -23.56 -11.99 0.95
CA GLU A 505 -23.77 -13.42 0.81
C GLU A 505 -22.91 -14.15 1.83
N ARG A 506 -23.46 -15.23 2.41
CA ARG A 506 -22.73 -16.10 3.33
C ARG A 506 -22.45 -17.41 2.62
N ILE A 507 -21.18 -17.78 2.50
CA ILE A 507 -20.73 -18.94 1.72
C ILE A 507 -20.12 -19.95 2.68
N THR A 508 -20.63 -21.20 2.65
CA THR A 508 -20.20 -22.25 3.57
C THR A 508 -19.55 -23.43 2.86
N ASN A 509 -19.66 -23.51 1.53
CA ASN A 509 -19.10 -24.65 0.79
C ASN A 509 -18.19 -24.16 -0.34
N PRO A 510 -17.11 -24.89 -0.62
CA PRO A 510 -16.19 -24.48 -1.69
C PRO A 510 -16.85 -24.32 -3.07
N ASN A 511 -17.83 -25.17 -3.40
CA ASN A 511 -18.46 -25.10 -4.70
C ASN A 511 -19.39 -23.90 -4.87
N GLU A 512 -19.67 -23.15 -3.79
CA GLU A 512 -20.45 -21.92 -3.87
C GLU A 512 -19.61 -20.70 -4.18
N ILE A 513 -18.27 -20.80 -4.06
CA ILE A 513 -17.40 -19.63 -4.16
C ILE A 513 -17.44 -19.04 -5.57
N LYS A 514 -17.17 -19.87 -6.57
CA LYS A 514 -17.11 -19.36 -7.94
C LYS A 514 -18.42 -18.70 -8.37
N PRO A 515 -19.60 -19.32 -8.17
CA PRO A 515 -20.84 -18.61 -8.53
C PRO A 515 -21.03 -17.30 -7.77
N ALA A 516 -20.65 -17.26 -6.48
CA ALA A 516 -20.79 -16.04 -5.70
C ALA A 516 -19.88 -14.93 -6.23
N VAL A 517 -18.64 -15.26 -6.60
CA VAL A 517 -17.73 -14.28 -7.19
C VAL A 517 -18.26 -13.79 -8.53
N GLU A 518 -18.83 -14.68 -9.35
CA GLU A 518 -19.42 -14.28 -10.62
C GLU A 518 -20.57 -13.30 -10.42
N ARG A 519 -21.44 -13.56 -9.43
CA ARG A 519 -22.51 -12.62 -9.09
C ARG A 519 -21.95 -11.29 -8.61
N ALA A 520 -20.89 -11.35 -7.78
CA ALA A 520 -20.26 -10.14 -7.26
C ALA A 520 -19.70 -9.27 -8.38
N LEU A 521 -19.09 -9.90 -9.40
CA LEU A 521 -18.55 -9.14 -10.53
C LEU A 521 -19.67 -8.40 -11.27
N GLU A 522 -20.83 -9.03 -11.45
CA GLU A 522 -21.97 -8.37 -12.10
C GLU A 522 -22.50 -7.23 -11.24
N ILE A 523 -22.67 -7.47 -9.94
CA ILE A 523 -23.28 -6.48 -9.05
C ILE A 523 -22.37 -5.27 -8.90
N THR A 524 -21.08 -5.48 -8.70
CA THR A 524 -20.16 -4.35 -8.52
C THR A 524 -19.99 -3.53 -9.77
N ALA A 525 -20.22 -4.11 -10.95
CA ALA A 525 -20.20 -3.34 -12.21
C ALA A 525 -21.27 -2.25 -12.22
N SER A 526 -22.36 -2.42 -11.46
CA SER A 526 -23.42 -1.41 -11.36
C SER A 526 -23.12 -0.35 -10.28
N GLY A 527 -22.03 -0.51 -9.53
CA GLY A 527 -21.64 0.43 -8.49
C GLY A 527 -22.02 0.01 -7.07
N GLN A 528 -22.70 -1.13 -6.90
CA GLN A 528 -23.08 -1.58 -5.56
C GLN A 528 -21.96 -2.44 -4.96
N PRO A 529 -21.50 -2.14 -3.74
CA PRO A 529 -20.54 -3.01 -3.07
C PRO A 529 -21.12 -4.37 -2.74
N VAL A 530 -20.25 -5.38 -2.74
CA VAL A 530 -20.61 -6.75 -2.37
C VAL A 530 -19.69 -7.19 -1.23
N LEU A 531 -20.28 -7.89 -0.26
CA LEU A 531 -19.52 -8.56 0.79
C LEU A 531 -19.80 -10.05 0.69
N LEU A 532 -18.74 -10.84 0.54
CA LEU A 532 -18.83 -12.29 0.54
C LEU A 532 -18.23 -12.79 1.85
N GLU A 533 -19.09 -13.29 2.73
CA GLU A 533 -18.67 -13.82 4.03
C GLU A 533 -18.36 -15.31 3.86
N MET A 534 -17.08 -15.64 3.94
CA MET A 534 -16.61 -17.02 3.78
C MET A 534 -16.44 -17.65 5.13
N ILE A 535 -17.16 -18.72 5.40
CA ILE A 535 -17.06 -19.44 6.67
C ILE A 535 -15.86 -20.37 6.57
N THR A 536 -14.79 -20.03 7.27
CA THR A 536 -13.53 -20.76 7.17
C THR A 536 -13.14 -21.35 8.52
N LYS A 537 -12.24 -22.31 8.47
CA LYS A 537 -11.62 -22.83 9.69
C LYS A 537 -10.50 -21.88 10.13
N GLU A 538 -10.11 -21.99 11.40
CA GLU A 538 -8.88 -21.36 11.85
C GLU A 538 -7.71 -22.09 11.19
N GLU A 539 -6.87 -21.34 10.48
CA GLU A 539 -5.74 -21.92 9.75
C GLU A 539 -4.50 -21.10 10.05
N GLU A 540 -3.57 -21.71 10.77
CA GLU A 540 -2.35 -21.04 11.19
C GLU A 540 -1.17 -21.27 10.25
N THR A 541 -1.29 -22.24 9.33
CA THR A 541 -0.19 -22.57 8.44
C THR A 541 0.03 -21.47 7.42
N ILE A 542 1.26 -20.97 7.33
CA ILE A 542 1.67 -19.98 6.34
C ILE A 542 2.97 -20.46 5.69
N SER A 543 3.26 -19.92 4.52
CA SER A 543 4.43 -20.32 3.75
C SER A 543 5.67 -19.53 4.17
N THR A 544 6.03 -19.60 5.45
CA THR A 544 7.23 -18.97 5.96
C THR A 544 8.37 -19.99 5.97
N TYR A 545 9.46 -19.63 5.36
CA TYR A 545 10.64 -20.48 5.26
C TYR A 545 11.83 -19.78 5.92
N GLY A 546 12.78 -20.57 6.37
CA GLY A 546 14.05 -20.03 6.83
C GLY A 546 14.01 -19.26 8.13
N LYS A 547 13.27 -19.72 9.13
CA LYS A 547 13.32 -19.14 10.47
C LYS A 547 14.53 -19.62 11.23
#